data_b940315c39f8edb0ce3875bc1933af50
#
_entry.id   b940315c39f8edb0ce3875bc1933af50
#
_cell.length_a   1.000
_cell.length_b   1.000
_cell.length_c   1.000
_cell.angle_alpha   90.00
_cell.angle_beta   90.00
_cell.angle_gamma   90.00
#
_symmetry.space_group_name_H-M   'P 1'
#
loop_
_entity.id
_entity.type
_entity.pdbx_description
1 polymer ?
#
loop_
_entity_poly.entity_id
_entity_poly.type
_entity_poly.pdbx_seq_one_letter_code
_entity_poly.pdbx_strand_id
1 'polypeptide(L)'
;MIFVGWFEEFELKQINAFYKDGAIYISNMISDTEDLFDDLIHETSHSLEGPHGYFLYADETIKKEFLRKRKYLHDLLWARDFKAPSSFYADVEYNKEFDEFLLQKVGYDKLASIMSGVFINPYAATSLREYFATGFTDFYANTDHGYLSKTSPALYKKLILLQKEETLDNQY
;
A
#
# COMPACT_ATOMS: atom_id res chain seq x y z
N MET A 1 -19.52 -2.01 4.56
CA MET A 1 -20.43 -2.90 3.77
C MET A 1 -19.60 -3.54 2.67
N ILE A 2 -19.88 -4.82 2.29
CA ILE A 2 -19.13 -5.52 1.22
C ILE A 2 -20.13 -5.90 0.12
N PHE A 3 -19.81 -5.60 -1.12
CA PHE A 3 -20.56 -5.97 -2.31
C PHE A 3 -19.73 -6.93 -3.16
N VAL A 4 -20.30 -8.04 -3.56
CA VAL A 4 -19.68 -9.03 -4.44
C VAL A 4 -20.44 -9.08 -5.76
N GLY A 5 -19.75 -8.88 -6.87
CA GLY A 5 -20.36 -8.86 -8.19
C GLY A 5 -19.43 -8.39 -9.29
N TRP A 6 -20.03 -8.07 -10.44
CA TRP A 6 -19.30 -7.41 -11.52
C TRP A 6 -19.57 -5.89 -11.48
N PHE A 7 -18.50 -5.11 -11.57
CA PHE A 7 -18.54 -3.64 -11.64
C PHE A 7 -17.59 -3.18 -12.74
N GLU A 8 -17.96 -2.13 -13.45
CA GLU A 8 -17.19 -1.59 -14.59
C GLU A 8 -15.76 -1.19 -14.20
N GLU A 9 -15.57 -0.74 -12.97
CA GLU A 9 -14.28 -0.35 -12.41
C GLU A 9 -13.25 -1.49 -12.45
N PHE A 10 -13.68 -2.74 -12.33
CA PHE A 10 -12.78 -3.90 -12.39
C PHE A 10 -12.09 -4.03 -13.75
N GLU A 11 -12.81 -3.83 -14.83
CA GLU A 11 -12.25 -3.89 -16.17
C GLU A 11 -11.41 -2.64 -16.48
N LEU A 12 -11.95 -1.46 -16.16
CA LEU A 12 -11.29 -0.19 -16.46
C LEU A 12 -9.94 -0.03 -15.75
N LYS A 13 -9.83 -0.54 -14.52
CA LYS A 13 -8.63 -0.41 -13.70
C LYS A 13 -7.79 -1.69 -13.62
N GLN A 14 -8.29 -2.81 -14.15
CA GLN A 14 -7.66 -4.13 -14.04
C GLN A 14 -7.37 -4.52 -12.58
N ILE A 15 -8.38 -4.35 -11.71
CA ILE A 15 -8.34 -4.66 -10.27
C ILE A 15 -9.45 -5.66 -9.94
N ASN A 16 -9.31 -6.36 -8.83
CA ASN A 16 -10.29 -7.34 -8.35
C ASN A 16 -11.13 -6.84 -7.17
N ALA A 17 -10.66 -5.81 -6.48
CA ALA A 17 -11.38 -5.17 -5.40
C ALA A 17 -11.11 -3.65 -5.39
N PHE A 18 -11.99 -2.87 -4.74
CA PHE A 18 -11.79 -1.46 -4.44
C PHE A 18 -12.68 -0.99 -3.29
N TYR A 19 -12.18 -0.03 -2.51
CA TYR A 19 -12.97 0.69 -1.52
C TYR A 19 -13.49 2.02 -2.09
N LYS A 20 -14.78 2.27 -1.94
CA LYS A 20 -15.42 3.52 -2.37
C LYS A 20 -16.67 3.81 -1.53
N ASP A 21 -16.83 5.05 -1.11
CA ASP A 21 -18.05 5.56 -0.44
C ASP A 21 -18.51 4.72 0.77
N GLY A 22 -17.58 4.24 1.60
CA GLY A 22 -17.89 3.45 2.79
C GLY A 22 -18.15 1.96 2.53
N ALA A 23 -17.91 1.48 1.32
CA ALA A 23 -18.10 0.09 0.93
C ALA A 23 -16.89 -0.50 0.22
N ILE A 24 -16.68 -1.81 0.41
CA ILE A 24 -15.71 -2.60 -0.34
C ILE A 24 -16.46 -3.35 -1.44
N TYR A 25 -15.95 -3.28 -2.65
CA TYR A 25 -16.47 -3.97 -3.82
C TYR A 25 -15.48 -5.05 -4.23
N ILE A 26 -15.96 -6.28 -4.46
CA ILE A 26 -15.13 -7.44 -4.78
C ILE A 26 -15.66 -8.10 -6.05
N SER A 27 -14.75 -8.42 -6.97
CA SER A 27 -15.09 -9.14 -8.19
C SER A 27 -15.51 -10.58 -7.88
N ASN A 28 -16.62 -11.02 -8.49
CA ASN A 28 -17.04 -12.43 -8.43
C ASN A 28 -16.26 -13.32 -9.41
N MET A 29 -15.28 -12.77 -10.14
CA MET A 29 -14.43 -13.49 -11.09
C MET A 29 -13.10 -13.96 -10.46
N ILE A 30 -12.83 -13.61 -9.20
CA ILE A 30 -11.64 -14.07 -8.47
C ILE A 30 -11.79 -15.57 -8.23
N SER A 31 -10.82 -16.35 -8.70
CA SER A 31 -10.79 -17.81 -8.54
C SER A 31 -9.85 -18.29 -7.43
N ASP A 32 -8.90 -17.44 -7.02
CA ASP A 32 -7.95 -17.74 -5.97
C ASP A 32 -8.42 -17.14 -4.63
N THR A 33 -8.47 -17.99 -3.59
CA THR A 33 -8.93 -17.58 -2.26
C THR A 33 -7.87 -16.74 -1.54
N GLU A 34 -6.58 -16.97 -1.79
CA GLU A 34 -5.49 -16.20 -1.18
C GLU A 34 -5.49 -14.77 -1.75
N ASP A 35 -5.59 -14.63 -3.08
CA ASP A 35 -5.71 -13.32 -3.73
C ASP A 35 -6.93 -12.54 -3.22
N LEU A 36 -8.08 -13.23 -3.10
CA LEU A 36 -9.30 -12.62 -2.54
C LEU A 36 -9.11 -12.12 -1.11
N PHE A 37 -8.41 -12.88 -0.28
CA PHE A 37 -8.17 -12.54 1.12
C PHE A 37 -7.24 -11.33 1.23
N ASP A 38 -6.17 -11.30 0.45
CA ASP A 38 -5.22 -10.19 0.40
C ASP A 38 -5.88 -8.91 -0.10
N ASP A 39 -6.67 -8.99 -1.18
CA ASP A 39 -7.43 -7.86 -1.71
C ASP A 39 -8.43 -7.32 -0.68
N LEU A 40 -9.14 -8.21 0.05
CA LEU A 40 -10.08 -7.81 1.09
C LEU A 40 -9.39 -7.08 2.25
N ILE A 41 -8.24 -7.57 2.71
CA ILE A 41 -7.45 -6.93 3.77
C ILE A 41 -6.96 -5.57 3.26
N HIS A 42 -6.46 -5.50 2.03
CA HIS A 42 -5.99 -4.27 1.40
C HIS A 42 -7.08 -3.19 1.39
N GLU A 43 -8.27 -3.51 0.88
CA GLU A 43 -9.38 -2.57 0.81
C GLU A 43 -9.95 -2.22 2.20
N THR A 44 -9.85 -3.14 3.16
CA THR A 44 -10.18 -2.85 4.56
C THR A 44 -9.28 -1.76 5.11
N SER A 45 -7.97 -1.76 4.78
CA SER A 45 -7.05 -0.72 5.21
C SER A 45 -7.48 0.68 4.76
N HIS A 46 -7.94 0.82 3.51
CA HIS A 46 -8.46 2.09 2.99
C HIS A 46 -9.73 2.54 3.71
N SER A 47 -10.56 1.60 4.17
CA SER A 47 -11.74 1.94 4.97
C SER A 47 -11.39 2.52 6.35
N LEU A 48 -10.23 2.16 6.91
CA LEU A 48 -9.75 2.65 8.21
C LEU A 48 -9.14 4.05 8.12
N GLU A 49 -8.69 4.49 6.95
CA GLU A 49 -8.10 5.84 6.80
C GLU A 49 -9.08 6.96 7.14
N GLY A 50 -10.38 6.81 6.88
CA GLY A 50 -11.39 7.78 7.26
C GLY A 50 -11.45 8.00 8.79
N PRO A 51 -11.82 6.99 9.57
CA PRO A 51 -11.94 7.12 11.02
C PRO A 51 -10.60 7.28 11.76
N HIS A 52 -9.52 6.64 11.29
CA HIS A 52 -8.22 6.62 11.96
C HIS A 52 -7.15 7.49 11.30
N GLY A 53 -7.47 8.29 10.27
CA GLY A 53 -6.50 9.06 9.50
C GLY A 53 -5.68 10.03 10.36
N TYR A 54 -6.29 10.68 11.35
CA TYR A 54 -5.55 11.52 12.29
C TYR A 54 -4.52 10.71 13.09
N PHE A 55 -4.92 9.57 13.64
CA PHE A 55 -4.02 8.67 14.36
C PHE A 55 -2.87 8.17 13.46
N LEU A 56 -3.18 7.81 12.24
CA LEU A 56 -2.20 7.26 11.29
C LEU A 56 -1.16 8.30 10.85
N TYR A 57 -1.60 9.53 10.54
CA TYR A 57 -0.77 10.46 9.76
C TYR A 57 -0.38 11.75 10.49
N ALA A 58 -1.04 12.14 11.60
CA ALA A 58 -0.81 13.45 12.24
C ALA A 58 0.59 13.64 12.81
N ASP A 59 1.26 12.58 13.27
CA ASP A 59 2.63 12.63 13.77
C ASP A 59 3.70 12.58 12.66
N GLU A 60 3.27 12.44 11.41
CA GLU A 60 4.10 12.35 10.18
C GLU A 60 5.14 11.21 10.18
N THR A 61 5.13 10.28 11.12
CA THR A 61 6.18 9.24 11.21
C THR A 61 6.17 8.32 9.99
N ILE A 62 4.99 7.83 9.56
CA ILE A 62 4.85 7.01 8.36
C ILE A 62 5.21 7.82 7.11
N LYS A 63 4.74 9.07 7.01
CA LYS A 63 5.03 9.97 5.89
C LYS A 63 6.53 10.22 5.72
N LYS A 64 7.24 10.50 6.82
CA LYS A 64 8.70 10.71 6.79
C LYS A 64 9.45 9.45 6.38
N GLU A 65 9.02 8.28 6.84
CA GLU A 65 9.59 7.00 6.43
C GLU A 65 9.36 6.75 4.94
N PHE A 66 8.14 6.92 4.45
CA PHE A 66 7.78 6.79 3.06
C PHE A 66 8.59 7.70 2.14
N LEU A 67 8.64 9.01 2.42
CA LEU A 67 9.39 9.96 1.60
C LEU A 67 10.90 9.69 1.57
N ARG A 68 11.48 9.25 2.70
CA ARG A 68 12.87 8.82 2.73
C ARG A 68 13.12 7.61 1.81
N LYS A 69 12.22 6.64 1.79
CA LYS A 69 12.28 5.47 0.90
C LYS A 69 12.08 5.87 -0.56
N ARG A 70 11.13 6.76 -0.85
CA ARG A 70 10.92 7.31 -2.20
C ARG A 70 12.18 8.00 -2.72
N LYS A 71 12.84 8.80 -1.89
CA LYS A 71 14.13 9.42 -2.24
C LYS A 71 15.20 8.37 -2.52
N TYR A 72 15.31 7.34 -1.68
CA TYR A 72 16.27 6.27 -1.90
C TYR A 72 15.97 5.47 -3.18
N LEU A 73 14.68 5.20 -3.46
CA LEU A 73 14.25 4.59 -4.72
C LEU A 73 14.65 5.45 -5.93
N HIS A 74 14.49 6.78 -5.85
CA HIS A 74 14.97 7.70 -6.88
C HIS A 74 16.45 7.46 -7.17
N ASP A 75 17.28 7.44 -6.14
CA ASP A 75 18.74 7.31 -6.29
C ASP A 75 19.12 5.93 -6.90
N LEU A 76 18.42 4.87 -6.48
CA LEU A 76 18.59 3.52 -7.03
C LEU A 76 18.22 3.43 -8.53
N LEU A 77 17.11 4.05 -8.92
CA LEU A 77 16.64 4.07 -10.30
C LEU A 77 17.52 4.96 -11.18
N TRP A 78 17.89 6.14 -10.66
CA TRP A 78 18.77 7.07 -11.36
C TRP A 78 20.12 6.45 -11.68
N ALA A 79 20.72 5.71 -10.73
CA ALA A 79 21.98 5.00 -10.94
C ALA A 79 21.89 3.89 -12.02
N ARG A 80 20.69 3.50 -12.42
CA ARG A 80 20.40 2.48 -13.46
C ARG A 80 19.83 3.08 -14.75
N ASP A 81 19.98 4.39 -14.95
CA ASP A 81 19.45 5.16 -16.08
C ASP A 81 17.90 5.19 -16.21
N PHE A 82 17.17 4.81 -15.18
CA PHE A 82 15.74 5.04 -15.10
C PHE A 82 15.46 6.42 -14.52
N LYS A 83 15.36 7.42 -15.39
CA LYS A 83 15.22 8.82 -15.00
C LYS A 83 13.77 9.28 -15.07
N ALA A 84 13.27 9.76 -13.94
CA ALA A 84 11.98 10.43 -13.81
C ALA A 84 12.14 11.76 -13.06
N PRO A 85 11.21 12.70 -13.20
CA PRO A 85 11.24 13.95 -12.45
C PRO A 85 11.34 13.70 -10.94
N SER A 86 12.23 14.42 -10.27
CA SER A 86 12.41 14.31 -8.80
C SER A 86 11.14 14.65 -8.01
N SER A 87 10.25 15.46 -8.60
CA SER A 87 8.93 15.77 -8.04
C SER A 87 8.08 14.53 -7.80
N PHE A 88 8.18 13.49 -8.66
CA PHE A 88 7.46 12.23 -8.46
C PHE A 88 7.78 11.57 -7.12
N TYR A 89 9.01 11.73 -6.63
CA TYR A 89 9.48 11.10 -5.40
C TYR A 89 9.24 11.96 -4.14
N ALA A 90 8.86 13.22 -4.33
CA ALA A 90 8.59 14.16 -3.24
C ALA A 90 7.10 14.21 -2.85
N ASP A 91 6.22 13.72 -3.70
CA ASP A 91 4.79 13.68 -3.47
C ASP A 91 4.38 12.42 -2.67
N VAL A 92 3.34 12.53 -1.87
CA VAL A 92 2.74 11.41 -1.12
C VAL A 92 1.50 10.86 -1.80
N GLU A 93 0.89 11.65 -2.67
CA GLU A 93 -0.33 11.29 -3.40
C GLU A 93 -0.02 10.34 -4.57
N TYR A 94 -1.04 9.61 -4.99
CA TYR A 94 -0.96 8.80 -6.20
C TYR A 94 -0.79 9.70 -7.43
N ASN A 95 0.17 9.34 -8.26
CA ASN A 95 0.43 10.02 -9.52
C ASN A 95 0.47 8.97 -10.64
N LYS A 96 -0.49 9.08 -11.57
CA LYS A 96 -0.63 8.13 -12.68
C LYS A 96 0.62 8.07 -13.57
N GLU A 97 1.24 9.21 -13.88
CA GLU A 97 2.44 9.24 -14.72
C GLU A 97 3.62 8.55 -14.04
N PHE A 98 3.71 8.70 -12.71
CA PHE A 98 4.73 7.99 -11.94
C PHE A 98 4.47 6.49 -11.87
N ASP A 99 3.24 6.06 -11.65
CA ASP A 99 2.88 4.65 -11.66
C ASP A 99 3.12 4.00 -13.04
N GLU A 100 2.71 4.65 -14.13
CA GLU A 100 3.01 4.23 -15.49
C GLU A 100 4.53 4.15 -15.76
N PHE A 101 5.32 5.08 -15.21
CA PHE A 101 6.77 5.03 -15.30
C PHE A 101 7.33 3.79 -14.57
N LEU A 102 6.88 3.53 -13.36
CA LEU A 102 7.31 2.35 -12.58
C LEU A 102 6.90 1.04 -13.26
N LEU A 103 5.68 0.95 -13.77
CA LEU A 103 5.14 -0.25 -14.40
C LEU A 103 5.73 -0.48 -15.80
N GLN A 104 5.71 0.53 -16.67
CA GLN A 104 6.00 0.35 -18.11
C GLN A 104 7.46 0.60 -18.46
N LYS A 105 8.14 1.56 -17.79
CA LYS A 105 9.54 1.89 -18.11
C LYS A 105 10.54 1.07 -17.30
N VAL A 106 10.25 0.84 -16.01
CA VAL A 106 11.10 0.01 -15.15
C VAL A 106 10.67 -1.45 -15.26
N GLY A 107 9.38 -1.72 -15.13
CA GLY A 107 8.77 -3.05 -15.00
C GLY A 107 8.76 -3.53 -13.55
N TYR A 108 7.61 -4.02 -13.08
CA TYR A 108 7.44 -4.39 -11.67
C TYR A 108 8.38 -5.51 -11.22
N ASP A 109 8.67 -6.51 -12.05
CA ASP A 109 9.61 -7.58 -11.71
C ASP A 109 11.04 -7.04 -11.45
N LYS A 110 11.50 -6.14 -12.36
CA LYS A 110 12.79 -5.49 -12.20
C LYS A 110 12.78 -4.55 -11.01
N LEU A 111 11.69 -3.80 -10.83
CA LEU A 111 11.50 -2.87 -9.72
C LEU A 111 11.53 -3.63 -8.38
N ALA A 112 10.85 -4.76 -8.26
CA ALA A 112 10.87 -5.59 -7.06
C ALA A 112 12.31 -6.01 -6.68
N SER A 113 13.12 -6.37 -7.67
CA SER A 113 14.53 -6.69 -7.45
C SER A 113 15.36 -5.47 -7.00
N ILE A 114 15.16 -4.30 -7.64
CA ILE A 114 15.90 -3.07 -7.35
C ILE A 114 15.59 -2.55 -5.94
N MET A 115 14.33 -2.63 -5.51
CA MET A 115 13.84 -2.05 -4.27
C MET A 115 13.71 -3.06 -3.12
N SER A 116 14.25 -4.27 -3.28
CA SER A 116 14.29 -5.27 -2.21
C SER A 116 14.88 -4.68 -0.92
N GLY A 117 14.17 -4.86 0.20
CA GLY A 117 14.50 -4.25 1.50
C GLY A 117 14.20 -2.74 1.62
N VAL A 118 13.67 -2.10 0.58
CA VAL A 118 13.24 -0.69 0.63
C VAL A 118 11.73 -0.60 0.82
N PHE A 119 10.96 -1.28 -0.01
CA PHE A 119 9.51 -1.40 0.10
C PHE A 119 9.11 -2.88 0.16
N ILE A 120 7.91 -3.17 0.64
CA ILE A 120 7.36 -4.53 0.72
C ILE A 120 7.18 -5.09 -0.70
N ASN A 121 6.54 -4.31 -1.56
CA ASN A 121 6.36 -4.61 -2.98
C ASN A 121 6.40 -3.32 -3.81
N PRO A 122 6.43 -3.40 -5.16
CA PRO A 122 6.43 -2.25 -6.05
C PRO A 122 5.26 -1.29 -5.86
N TYR A 123 4.07 -1.82 -5.61
CA TYR A 123 2.85 -1.02 -5.49
C TYR A 123 2.89 -0.10 -4.26
N ALA A 124 3.50 -0.55 -3.17
CA ALA A 124 3.73 0.26 -1.96
C ALA A 124 4.53 1.56 -2.23
N ALA A 125 5.22 1.66 -3.35
CA ALA A 125 5.96 2.87 -3.71
C ALA A 125 5.10 3.93 -4.43
N THR A 126 3.87 3.63 -4.84
CA THR A 126 3.05 4.51 -5.70
C THR A 126 2.41 5.68 -4.94
N SER A 127 2.00 5.48 -3.69
CA SER A 127 1.49 6.53 -2.81
C SER A 127 1.66 6.19 -1.33
N LEU A 128 1.48 7.18 -0.45
CA LEU A 128 1.49 6.95 1.00
C LEU A 128 0.32 6.04 1.43
N ARG A 129 -0.82 6.15 0.78
CA ARG A 129 -1.99 5.30 1.03
C ARG A 129 -1.70 3.85 0.67
N GLU A 130 -1.10 3.60 -0.50
CA GLU A 130 -0.71 2.25 -0.93
C GLU A 130 0.43 1.69 -0.07
N TYR A 131 1.32 2.54 0.42
CA TYR A 131 2.34 2.15 1.38
C TYR A 131 1.73 1.65 2.70
N PHE A 132 0.73 2.36 3.21
CA PHE A 132 -0.03 1.93 4.40
C PHE A 132 -0.80 0.64 4.12
N ALA A 133 -1.58 0.60 3.03
CA ALA A 133 -2.41 -0.55 2.68
C ALA A 133 -1.60 -1.82 2.47
N THR A 134 -0.48 -1.74 1.75
CA THR A 134 0.42 -2.89 1.54
C THR A 134 1.02 -3.38 2.87
N GLY A 135 1.46 -2.47 3.74
CA GLY A 135 1.98 -2.84 5.05
C GLY A 135 0.92 -3.42 5.97
N PHE A 136 -0.31 -2.93 5.89
CA PHE A 136 -1.46 -3.47 6.61
C PHE A 136 -1.78 -4.90 6.13
N THR A 137 -1.81 -5.12 4.82
CA THR A 137 -2.00 -6.47 4.25
C THR A 137 -0.92 -7.42 4.74
N ASP A 138 0.36 -7.06 4.62
CA ASP A 138 1.47 -7.90 5.09
C ASP A 138 1.38 -8.20 6.59
N PHE A 139 0.94 -7.23 7.40
CA PHE A 139 0.80 -7.39 8.84
C PHE A 139 -0.32 -8.37 9.24
N TYR A 140 -1.46 -8.36 8.56
CA TYR A 140 -2.61 -9.21 8.90
C TYR A 140 -2.65 -10.53 8.13
N ALA A 141 -2.07 -10.61 6.94
CA ALA A 141 -2.00 -11.85 6.16
C ALA A 141 -0.85 -12.77 6.61
N ASN A 142 0.23 -12.21 7.16
CA ASN A 142 1.40 -12.98 7.57
C ASN A 142 1.51 -13.11 9.09
N THR A 143 2.07 -14.23 9.55
CA THR A 143 2.41 -14.46 10.96
C THR A 143 3.84 -14.04 11.31
N ASP A 144 4.73 -13.99 10.33
CA ASP A 144 6.12 -13.52 10.49
C ASP A 144 6.25 -12.07 10.01
N HIS A 145 6.34 -11.15 10.96
CA HIS A 145 6.52 -9.72 10.69
C HIS A 145 7.99 -9.29 10.60
N GLY A 146 8.91 -10.22 10.51
CA GLY A 146 10.35 -9.94 10.51
C GLY A 146 10.78 -9.06 9.33
N TYR A 147 10.20 -9.28 8.15
CA TYR A 147 10.48 -8.48 6.96
C TYR A 147 9.86 -7.08 7.07
N LEU A 148 8.58 -7.00 7.39
CA LEU A 148 7.86 -5.71 7.58
C LEU A 148 8.55 -4.84 8.64
N SER A 149 8.88 -5.40 9.80
CA SER A 149 9.50 -4.66 10.90
C SER A 149 10.88 -4.09 10.55
N LYS A 150 11.64 -4.77 9.70
CA LYS A 150 12.95 -4.32 9.20
C LYS A 150 12.81 -3.30 8.08
N THR A 151 11.94 -3.59 7.12
CA THR A 151 11.75 -2.78 5.93
C THR A 151 11.01 -1.48 6.26
N SER A 152 9.99 -1.54 7.10
CA SER A 152 9.07 -0.43 7.38
C SER A 152 8.80 -0.26 8.88
N PRO A 153 9.84 0.06 9.69
CA PRO A 153 9.74 0.07 11.15
C PRO A 153 8.74 1.09 11.72
N ALA A 154 8.57 2.26 11.10
CA ALA A 154 7.60 3.25 11.57
C ALA A 154 6.17 2.79 11.26
N LEU A 155 5.93 2.27 10.07
CA LEU A 155 4.66 1.67 9.69
C LEU A 155 4.31 0.48 10.59
N TYR A 156 5.22 -0.46 10.78
CA TYR A 156 5.02 -1.61 11.66
C TYR A 156 4.62 -1.20 13.10
N LYS A 157 5.31 -0.21 13.66
CA LYS A 157 5.01 0.32 14.98
C LYS A 157 3.60 0.92 15.06
N LYS A 158 3.19 1.62 14.01
CA LYS A 158 1.86 2.22 13.92
C LYS A 158 0.77 1.15 13.82
N LEU A 159 1.00 0.07 13.07
CA LEU A 159 0.06 -1.06 12.95
C LEU A 159 -0.14 -1.79 14.29
N ILE A 160 0.92 -2.01 15.07
CA ILE A 160 0.80 -2.57 16.43
C ILE A 160 -0.06 -1.67 17.33
N LEU A 161 0.09 -0.34 17.22
CA LEU A 161 -0.69 0.59 18.02
C LEU A 161 -2.16 0.60 17.58
N LEU A 162 -2.42 0.59 16.28
CA LEU A 162 -3.77 0.51 15.71
C LEU A 162 -4.50 -0.76 16.18
N GLN A 163 -3.84 -1.92 16.12
CA GLN A 163 -4.39 -3.18 16.61
C GLN A 163 -4.78 -3.13 18.09
N LYS A 164 -4.00 -2.43 18.91
CA LYS A 164 -4.30 -2.28 20.34
C LYS A 164 -5.50 -1.37 20.58
N GLU A 165 -5.66 -0.28 19.84
CA GLU A 165 -6.82 0.60 19.92
C GLU A 165 -8.11 -0.14 19.56
N GLU A 166 -8.14 -0.86 18.43
CA GLU A 166 -9.29 -1.68 18.02
C GLU A 166 -9.65 -2.75 19.07
N THR A 167 -8.65 -3.33 19.74
CA THR A 167 -8.90 -4.34 20.78
C THR A 167 -9.55 -3.71 22.04
N LEU A 168 -9.23 -2.48 22.36
CA LEU A 168 -9.82 -1.76 23.50
C LEU A 168 -11.26 -1.32 23.21
N ASP A 169 -11.52 -0.80 22.01
CA ASP A 169 -12.88 -0.38 21.60
C ASP A 169 -13.87 -1.53 21.52
N ASN A 170 -13.42 -2.75 21.24
CA ASN A 170 -14.26 -3.95 21.20
C ASN A 170 -14.55 -4.58 22.60
N GLN A 171 -14.04 -4.00 23.69
CA GLN A 171 -14.28 -4.48 25.06
C GLN A 171 -15.40 -3.72 25.79
N TYR A 172 -16.03 -2.77 25.15
CA TYR A 172 -17.17 -1.99 25.67
C TYR A 172 -18.37 -2.11 24.70
#